data_d18ab746a0bceee2edddbad8b66a537b
#
_entry.id   d18ab746a0bceee2edddbad8b66a537b
#
_cell.length_a   1.000
_cell.length_b   1.000
_cell.length_c   1.000
_cell.angle_alpha   90.00
_cell.angle_beta   90.00
_cell.angle_gamma   90.00
#
_symmetry.space_group_name_H-M   'P 1'
#
loop_
_entity.id
_entity.type
_entity.pdbx_description
1 polymer ?
#
loop_
_entity_poly.entity_id
_entity_poly.type
_entity_poly.pdbx_seq_one_letter_code
_entity_poly.pdbx_strand_id
1 'polypeptide(L)'
;MAHQTYLWICGAAILFLGSCAALQPTAESAEPPLHLYLLAGQSNMAGRGDVEESDRTPAPNVFALDSTMVWGPAKEPLHFDKPDIIGVGPGFAFGRAMAEAKPGVRIGLIPGAVGGSSIRAWRPNEVHPQTNTRPWDDAISRTFRVLAQQGGELKGIIWHQGEADSNEFAPQYEDALADLVERFRRDFQNPDLPFVAAPLADFFVAGNPAAAEINAATARLPERVPHTAVISAEGMTPKADNVHLDTASAREIGRRYAEAILALEEK
;
A
#
# COMPACT_ATOMS: atom_id res chain seq x y z
N MET A 1 88.14 0.43 60.18
CA MET A 1 86.81 1.06 60.51
C MET A 1 86.34 1.73 59.25
N ALA A 2 85.39 1.10 58.58
CA ALA A 2 84.88 1.52 57.26
C ALA A 2 83.47 2.17 57.48
N HIS A 3 83.34 3.42 57.03
CA HIS A 3 82.04 4.12 57.02
C HIS A 3 81.40 3.85 55.65
N GLN A 4 80.25 3.18 55.63
CA GLN A 4 79.40 3.00 54.49
C GLN A 4 78.38 4.17 54.48
N THR A 5 78.43 4.96 53.39
CA THR A 5 77.50 6.03 53.06
C THR A 5 76.39 5.46 52.14
N TYR A 6 75.14 5.53 52.62
CA TYR A 6 73.95 5.15 51.80
C TYR A 6 73.46 6.36 50.99
N LEU A 7 73.45 6.21 49.68
CA LEU A 7 72.82 7.17 48.77
C LEU A 7 71.35 6.83 48.61
N TRP A 8 70.47 7.77 48.92
CA TRP A 8 69.05 7.70 48.68
C TRP A 8 68.75 8.23 47.28
N ILE A 9 68.24 7.35 46.37
CA ILE A 9 67.75 7.73 45.06
C ILE A 9 66.23 7.98 45.17
N CYS A 10 65.80 9.25 45.07
CA CYS A 10 64.37 9.60 44.94
C CYS A 10 63.91 9.31 43.53
N GLY A 11 63.16 8.24 43.37
CA GLY A 11 62.45 7.94 42.09
C GLY A 11 61.19 8.77 42.00
N ALA A 12 61.11 9.71 41.03
CA ALA A 12 59.88 10.41 40.67
C ALA A 12 58.99 9.52 39.85
N ALA A 13 57.86 9.10 40.39
CA ALA A 13 56.80 8.39 39.64
C ALA A 13 56.00 9.38 38.83
N ILE A 14 56.12 9.35 37.52
CA ILE A 14 55.28 10.09 36.55
C ILE A 14 53.98 9.29 36.37
N LEU A 15 52.89 9.79 36.95
CA LEU A 15 51.52 9.30 36.71
C LEU A 15 51.03 9.77 35.34
N PHE A 16 51.01 8.88 34.35
CA PHE A 16 50.29 9.08 33.11
C PHE A 16 48.77 8.92 33.37
N LEU A 17 48.04 10.03 33.48
CA LEU A 17 46.60 10.05 33.41
C LEU A 17 46.18 9.86 31.97
N GLY A 18 46.00 8.62 31.55
CA GLY A 18 45.39 8.27 30.29
C GLY A 18 43.91 8.67 30.29
N SER A 19 43.58 9.77 29.57
CA SER A 19 42.21 10.18 29.33
C SER A 19 41.57 9.14 28.40
N CYS A 20 40.85 8.16 28.92
CA CYS A 20 39.95 7.33 28.12
C CYS A 20 38.78 8.21 27.70
N ALA A 21 38.86 8.80 26.50
CA ALA A 21 37.70 9.32 25.83
C ALA A 21 36.78 8.14 25.50
N ALA A 22 35.72 7.96 26.29
CA ALA A 22 34.66 7.01 25.96
C ALA A 22 34.08 7.46 24.62
N LEU A 23 34.29 6.64 23.58
CA LEU A 23 33.55 6.73 22.34
C LEU A 23 32.06 6.50 22.69
N GLN A 24 31.29 7.59 22.75
CA GLN A 24 29.85 7.49 22.82
C GLN A 24 29.40 6.78 21.55
N PRO A 25 28.61 5.68 21.64
CA PRO A 25 28.01 5.07 20.47
C PRO A 25 27.19 6.17 19.78
N THR A 26 27.52 6.50 18.55
CA THR A 26 26.66 7.30 17.69
C THR A 26 25.32 6.59 17.67
N ALA A 27 24.27 7.26 18.17
CA ALA A 27 22.91 6.75 18.06
C ALA A 27 22.68 6.48 16.56
N GLU A 28 22.63 5.20 16.20
CA GLU A 28 22.21 4.75 14.87
C GLU A 28 20.82 5.35 14.69
N SER A 29 20.69 6.30 13.78
CA SER A 29 19.40 6.97 13.56
C SER A 29 18.43 5.87 13.13
N ALA A 30 17.47 5.56 13.99
CA ALA A 30 16.44 4.58 13.68
C ALA A 30 15.83 4.93 12.31
N GLU A 31 15.72 3.93 11.45
CA GLU A 31 15.07 4.16 10.14
C GLU A 31 13.69 4.78 10.32
N PRO A 32 13.29 5.71 9.43
CA PRO A 32 11.96 6.30 9.49
C PRO A 32 10.87 5.23 9.52
N PRO A 33 9.75 5.47 10.23
CA PRO A 33 8.62 4.54 10.25
C PRO A 33 8.18 4.15 8.85
N LEU A 34 7.78 2.89 8.66
CA LEU A 34 7.27 2.37 7.39
C LEU A 34 5.77 2.08 7.51
N HIS A 35 4.96 2.83 6.79
CA HIS A 35 3.52 2.62 6.68
C HIS A 35 3.21 1.86 5.39
N LEU A 36 2.57 0.71 5.51
CA LEU A 36 2.25 -0.19 4.42
C LEU A 36 0.77 -0.06 4.03
N TYR A 37 0.49 -0.13 2.73
CA TYR A 37 -0.86 -0.09 2.19
C TYR A 37 -1.03 -1.19 1.14
N LEU A 38 -2.09 -1.99 1.30
CA LEU A 38 -2.47 -3.01 0.33
C LEU A 38 -3.33 -2.38 -0.78
N LEU A 39 -2.92 -2.57 -2.02
CA LEU A 39 -3.62 -2.12 -3.22
C LEU A 39 -4.40 -3.30 -3.79
N ALA A 40 -5.70 -3.41 -3.47
CA ALA A 40 -6.53 -4.56 -3.79
C ALA A 40 -7.67 -4.22 -4.75
N GLY A 41 -8.16 -5.18 -5.49
CA GLY A 41 -9.23 -4.99 -6.47
C GLY A 41 -8.93 -5.59 -7.83
N GLN A 42 -9.41 -4.93 -8.90
CA GLN A 42 -9.22 -5.42 -10.26
C GLN A 42 -8.46 -4.42 -11.17
N SER A 43 -8.78 -4.40 -12.46
CA SER A 43 -7.96 -3.70 -13.48
C SER A 43 -7.80 -2.19 -13.24
N ASN A 44 -8.82 -1.49 -12.74
CA ASN A 44 -8.72 -0.07 -12.45
C ASN A 44 -7.86 0.23 -11.21
N MET A 45 -7.67 -0.73 -10.29
CA MET A 45 -6.64 -0.65 -9.25
C MET A 45 -5.26 -1.07 -9.79
N ALA A 46 -5.21 -2.16 -10.56
CA ALA A 46 -3.95 -2.65 -11.12
C ALA A 46 -3.29 -1.63 -12.07
N GLY A 47 -4.10 -0.84 -12.75
CA GLY A 47 -3.64 0.18 -13.70
C GLY A 47 -3.69 -0.26 -15.15
N ARG A 48 -4.30 0.61 -15.97
CA ARG A 48 -4.40 0.45 -17.44
C ARG A 48 -4.12 1.78 -18.15
N GLY A 49 -3.86 2.86 -17.40
CA GLY A 49 -3.46 4.15 -17.95
C GLY A 49 -2.14 4.06 -18.72
N ASP A 50 -1.94 4.97 -19.68
CA ASP A 50 -0.71 5.02 -20.46
C ASP A 50 0.44 5.51 -19.59
N VAL A 51 1.58 4.81 -19.64
CA VAL A 51 2.76 5.12 -18.82
C VAL A 51 3.58 6.21 -19.51
N GLU A 52 3.73 7.35 -18.84
CA GLU A 52 4.56 8.47 -19.27
C GLU A 52 5.98 8.35 -18.70
N GLU A 53 6.94 9.13 -19.22
CA GLU A 53 8.32 9.11 -18.75
C GLU A 53 8.43 9.51 -17.27
N SER A 54 7.62 10.47 -16.83
CA SER A 54 7.55 10.91 -15.43
C SER A 54 7.12 9.80 -14.45
N ASP A 55 6.35 8.82 -14.92
CA ASP A 55 5.86 7.70 -14.10
C ASP A 55 6.97 6.68 -13.79
N ARG A 56 8.01 6.64 -14.62
CA ARG A 56 9.16 5.74 -14.47
C ARG A 56 10.18 6.23 -13.46
N THR A 57 10.02 7.49 -13.01
CA THR A 57 10.89 8.09 -12.01
C THR A 57 10.38 7.76 -10.62
N PRO A 58 11.19 7.08 -9.78
CA PRO A 58 10.78 6.78 -8.40
C PRO A 58 10.46 8.04 -7.59
N ALA A 59 9.45 7.96 -6.76
CA ALA A 59 9.13 9.03 -5.82
C ALA A 59 9.95 8.88 -4.53
N PRO A 60 10.43 9.98 -3.92
CA PRO A 60 11.10 9.92 -2.62
C PRO A 60 10.20 9.29 -1.55
N ASN A 61 10.78 8.44 -0.72
CA ASN A 61 10.11 7.77 0.40
C ASN A 61 8.90 6.88 0.03
N VAL A 62 8.73 6.53 -1.25
CA VAL A 62 7.69 5.60 -1.70
C VAL A 62 8.34 4.33 -2.23
N PHE A 63 7.94 3.20 -1.70
CA PHE A 63 8.48 1.88 -1.99
C PHE A 63 7.37 0.92 -2.42
N ALA A 64 7.72 -0.09 -3.19
CA ALA A 64 6.79 -1.14 -3.59
C ALA A 64 7.48 -2.49 -3.75
N LEU A 65 6.66 -3.55 -3.72
CA LEU A 65 7.06 -4.90 -4.10
C LEU A 65 6.92 -5.06 -5.62
N ASP A 66 7.96 -5.52 -6.30
CA ASP A 66 7.92 -5.78 -7.74
C ASP A 66 7.45 -7.21 -8.09
N SER A 67 7.38 -7.51 -9.40
CA SER A 67 6.97 -8.83 -9.91
C SER A 67 7.90 -9.98 -9.52
N THR A 68 9.13 -9.69 -9.13
CA THR A 68 10.10 -10.68 -8.64
C THR A 68 10.11 -10.79 -7.11
N MET A 69 9.15 -10.12 -6.46
CA MET A 69 9.03 -10.05 -5.00
C MET A 69 10.24 -9.37 -4.33
N VAL A 70 10.85 -8.43 -5.04
CA VAL A 70 11.91 -7.57 -4.52
C VAL A 70 11.31 -6.22 -4.10
N TRP A 71 11.68 -5.78 -2.91
CA TRP A 71 11.30 -4.49 -2.36
C TRP A 71 12.24 -3.39 -2.86
N GLY A 72 11.70 -2.30 -3.36
CA GLY A 72 12.49 -1.19 -3.89
C GLY A 72 11.70 0.10 -4.08
N PRO A 73 12.34 1.18 -4.57
CA PRO A 73 11.68 2.43 -4.88
C PRO A 73 10.52 2.24 -5.86
N ALA A 74 9.35 2.79 -5.51
CA ALA A 74 8.14 2.63 -6.31
C ALA A 74 8.18 3.48 -7.59
N LYS A 75 7.69 2.90 -8.68
CA LYS A 75 7.46 3.54 -9.98
C LYS A 75 6.35 2.81 -10.71
N GLU A 76 5.73 3.46 -11.71
CA GLU A 76 4.77 2.77 -12.57
C GLU A 76 5.46 1.90 -13.67
N PRO A 77 4.81 0.83 -14.10
CA PRO A 77 3.60 0.25 -13.52
C PRO A 77 3.90 -0.49 -12.22
N LEU A 78 3.01 -0.34 -11.21
CA LEU A 78 3.18 -0.97 -9.90
C LEU A 78 2.78 -2.44 -9.89
N HIS A 79 1.65 -2.76 -10.52
CA HIS A 79 1.12 -4.12 -10.56
C HIS A 79 1.75 -4.94 -11.69
N PHE A 80 1.52 -6.23 -11.64
CA PHE A 80 2.10 -7.19 -12.58
C PHE A 80 1.15 -8.38 -12.88
N ASP A 81 -0.16 -8.16 -12.73
CA ASP A 81 -1.22 -9.14 -12.95
C ASP A 81 -1.33 -9.58 -14.42
N LYS A 82 -1.17 -8.65 -15.36
CA LYS A 82 -1.23 -8.86 -16.79
C LYS A 82 -0.15 -8.03 -17.48
N PRO A 83 1.10 -8.53 -17.57
CA PRO A 83 2.27 -7.74 -18.00
C PRO A 83 2.11 -7.02 -19.34
N ASP A 84 1.36 -7.61 -20.29
CA ASP A 84 1.21 -7.06 -21.64
C ASP A 84 0.30 -5.81 -21.71
N ILE A 85 -0.53 -5.58 -20.69
CA ILE A 85 -1.52 -4.50 -20.66
C ILE A 85 -1.49 -3.69 -19.38
N ILE A 86 -0.51 -3.93 -18.51
CA ILE A 86 -0.37 -3.16 -17.28
C ILE A 86 0.09 -1.73 -17.56
N GLY A 87 -0.44 -0.77 -16.81
CA GLY A 87 -0.15 0.65 -16.97
C GLY A 87 -0.31 1.42 -15.69
N VAL A 88 -0.53 2.74 -15.80
CA VAL A 88 -0.73 3.61 -14.65
C VAL A 88 -2.02 3.26 -13.92
N GLY A 89 -1.90 3.06 -12.61
CA GLY A 89 -2.99 2.86 -11.68
C GLY A 89 -3.05 3.96 -10.61
N PRO A 90 -3.99 3.89 -9.67
CA PRO A 90 -4.11 4.86 -8.59
C PRO A 90 -2.99 4.73 -7.53
N GLY A 91 -2.34 3.57 -7.45
CA GLY A 91 -1.44 3.23 -6.33
C GLY A 91 -0.23 4.14 -6.19
N PHE A 92 0.43 4.50 -7.29
CA PHE A 92 1.62 5.36 -7.23
C PHE A 92 1.27 6.80 -6.83
N ALA A 93 0.20 7.36 -7.40
CA ALA A 93 -0.28 8.69 -7.03
C ALA A 93 -0.75 8.73 -5.56
N PHE A 94 -1.41 7.67 -5.09
CA PHE A 94 -1.74 7.48 -3.67
C PHE A 94 -0.48 7.52 -2.79
N GLY A 95 0.53 6.72 -3.12
CA GLY A 95 1.77 6.65 -2.34
C GLY A 95 2.51 7.99 -2.28
N ARG A 96 2.54 8.73 -3.39
CA ARG A 96 3.12 10.09 -3.44
C ARG A 96 2.38 11.06 -2.54
N ALA A 97 1.03 11.10 -2.62
CA ALA A 97 0.22 11.97 -1.78
C ALA A 97 0.38 11.65 -0.29
N MET A 98 0.45 10.36 0.07
CA MET A 98 0.72 9.94 1.44
C MET A 98 2.12 10.37 1.92
N ALA A 99 3.15 10.25 1.08
CA ALA A 99 4.52 10.68 1.42
C ALA A 99 4.63 12.21 1.59
N GLU A 100 3.89 12.97 0.79
CA GLU A 100 3.79 14.43 0.92
C GLU A 100 3.06 14.83 2.22
N ALA A 101 1.99 14.13 2.59
CA ALA A 101 1.21 14.40 3.80
C ALA A 101 1.91 13.95 5.09
N LYS A 102 2.84 12.98 5.02
CA LYS A 102 3.54 12.40 6.18
C LYS A 102 5.07 12.53 6.05
N PRO A 103 5.62 13.75 6.18
CA PRO A 103 7.07 13.94 6.14
C PRO A 103 7.78 13.09 7.20
N GLY A 104 8.84 12.39 6.80
CA GLY A 104 9.60 11.53 7.71
C GLY A 104 9.02 10.11 7.88
N VAL A 105 7.99 9.74 7.11
CA VAL A 105 7.45 8.37 7.03
C VAL A 105 7.79 7.78 5.66
N ARG A 106 8.21 6.51 5.64
CA ARG A 106 8.33 5.73 4.41
C ARG A 106 6.97 5.11 4.07
N ILE A 107 6.55 5.24 2.83
CA ILE A 107 5.27 4.69 2.34
C ILE A 107 5.55 3.44 1.52
N GLY A 108 4.92 2.35 1.88
CA GLY A 108 5.06 1.08 1.22
C GLY A 108 3.78 0.62 0.55
N LEU A 109 3.88 0.28 -0.73
CA LEU A 109 2.77 -0.14 -1.56
C LEU A 109 2.88 -1.64 -1.85
N ILE A 110 1.82 -2.37 -1.56
CA ILE A 110 1.75 -3.83 -1.78
C ILE A 110 0.77 -4.09 -2.93
N PRO A 111 1.28 -4.35 -4.14
CA PRO A 111 0.43 -4.64 -5.29
C PRO A 111 -0.31 -5.98 -5.12
N GLY A 112 -1.63 -5.94 -5.04
CA GLY A 112 -2.48 -7.11 -4.85
C GLY A 112 -3.56 -7.26 -5.92
N ALA A 113 -3.89 -6.19 -6.67
CA ALA A 113 -5.01 -6.22 -7.61
C ALA A 113 -4.79 -7.17 -8.80
N VAL A 114 -5.89 -7.77 -9.27
CA VAL A 114 -5.90 -8.72 -10.40
C VAL A 114 -7.02 -8.36 -11.38
N GLY A 115 -6.63 -7.98 -12.59
CA GLY A 115 -7.56 -7.51 -13.62
C GLY A 115 -8.63 -8.51 -14.02
N GLY A 116 -9.90 -8.07 -13.98
CA GLY A 116 -11.07 -8.89 -14.31
C GLY A 116 -11.54 -9.81 -13.17
N SER A 117 -10.93 -9.74 -12.00
CA SER A 117 -11.35 -10.58 -10.88
C SER A 117 -12.68 -10.10 -10.28
N SER A 118 -13.67 -10.99 -10.20
CA SER A 118 -14.88 -10.83 -9.39
C SER A 118 -14.52 -10.81 -7.90
N ILE A 119 -15.31 -10.12 -7.07
CA ILE A 119 -15.16 -10.17 -5.60
C ILE A 119 -15.21 -11.60 -5.05
N ARG A 120 -15.88 -12.52 -5.75
CA ARG A 120 -15.93 -13.94 -5.41
C ARG A 120 -14.57 -14.64 -5.50
N ALA A 121 -13.68 -14.18 -6.40
CA ALA A 121 -12.31 -14.69 -6.49
C ALA A 121 -11.42 -14.20 -5.32
N TRP A 122 -11.90 -13.23 -4.54
CA TRP A 122 -11.23 -12.72 -3.34
C TRP A 122 -11.62 -13.49 -2.08
N ARG A 123 -11.76 -14.80 -2.20
CA ARG A 123 -11.93 -15.75 -1.09
C ARG A 123 -10.72 -16.66 -0.99
N PRO A 124 -10.41 -17.17 0.21
CA PRO A 124 -9.31 -18.13 0.39
C PRO A 124 -9.43 -19.32 -0.57
N ASN A 125 -8.33 -19.69 -1.19
CA ASN A 125 -8.18 -20.80 -2.16
C ASN A 125 -8.94 -20.64 -3.49
N GLU A 126 -9.68 -19.56 -3.72
CA GLU A 126 -10.36 -19.32 -4.99
C GLU A 126 -9.37 -18.93 -6.09
N VAL A 127 -9.51 -19.58 -7.24
CA VAL A 127 -8.67 -19.33 -8.42
C VAL A 127 -9.38 -18.37 -9.37
N HIS A 128 -8.68 -17.30 -9.78
CA HIS A 128 -9.12 -16.45 -10.89
C HIS A 128 -8.67 -17.06 -12.22
N PRO A 129 -9.62 -17.55 -13.08
CA PRO A 129 -9.26 -18.37 -14.23
C PRO A 129 -8.41 -17.64 -15.29
N GLN A 130 -8.62 -16.33 -15.48
CA GLN A 130 -7.92 -15.56 -16.53
C GLN A 130 -6.41 -15.44 -16.28
N THR A 131 -5.98 -15.42 -15.02
CA THR A 131 -4.56 -15.29 -14.66
C THR A 131 -4.01 -16.55 -13.99
N ASN A 132 -4.88 -17.51 -13.68
CA ASN A 132 -4.54 -18.69 -12.87
C ASN A 132 -3.87 -18.34 -11.53
N THR A 133 -4.27 -17.21 -10.93
CA THR A 133 -3.80 -16.72 -9.63
C THR A 133 -4.88 -16.88 -8.57
N ARG A 134 -4.52 -16.70 -7.32
CA ARG A 134 -5.44 -16.67 -6.18
C ARG A 134 -5.38 -15.28 -5.54
N PRO A 135 -6.23 -14.33 -5.97
CA PRO A 135 -6.11 -12.93 -5.57
C PRO A 135 -6.04 -12.71 -4.05
N TRP A 136 -6.86 -13.42 -3.29
CA TRP A 136 -6.84 -13.37 -1.83
C TRP A 136 -5.52 -13.89 -1.26
N ASP A 137 -5.16 -15.13 -1.57
CA ASP A 137 -3.99 -15.80 -1.00
C ASP A 137 -2.70 -15.06 -1.37
N ASP A 138 -2.62 -14.56 -2.60
CA ASP A 138 -1.48 -13.79 -3.09
C ASP A 138 -1.36 -12.45 -2.36
N ALA A 139 -2.47 -11.72 -2.16
CA ALA A 139 -2.47 -10.44 -1.45
C ALA A 139 -2.05 -10.61 0.03
N ILE A 140 -2.61 -11.61 0.71
CA ILE A 140 -2.25 -11.94 2.10
C ILE A 140 -0.77 -12.34 2.19
N SER A 141 -0.31 -13.24 1.32
CA SER A 141 1.08 -13.72 1.32
C SER A 141 2.09 -12.60 1.05
N ARG A 142 1.80 -11.72 0.08
CA ARG A 142 2.65 -10.55 -0.22
C ARG A 142 2.73 -9.60 0.96
N THR A 143 1.60 -9.32 1.61
CA THR A 143 1.54 -8.43 2.78
C THR A 143 2.39 -8.98 3.93
N PHE A 144 2.21 -10.25 4.30
CA PHE A 144 3.02 -10.86 5.36
C PHE A 144 4.49 -10.96 5.00
N ARG A 145 4.83 -11.21 3.72
CA ARG A 145 6.22 -11.20 3.26
C ARG A 145 6.87 -9.82 3.49
N VAL A 146 6.21 -8.74 3.10
CA VAL A 146 6.75 -7.38 3.28
C VAL A 146 6.89 -7.07 4.76
N LEU A 147 5.87 -7.35 5.59
CA LEU A 147 5.93 -7.17 7.04
C LEU A 147 7.10 -7.93 7.68
N ALA A 148 7.34 -9.17 7.26
CA ALA A 148 8.43 -9.99 7.79
C ALA A 148 9.83 -9.52 7.35
N GLN A 149 9.96 -8.99 6.12
CA GLN A 149 11.25 -8.61 5.54
C GLN A 149 11.64 -7.15 5.80
N GLN A 150 10.67 -6.26 5.81
CA GLN A 150 10.88 -4.82 5.91
C GLN A 150 10.43 -4.24 7.26
N GLY A 151 9.67 -5.01 8.03
CA GLY A 151 8.97 -4.48 9.19
C GLY A 151 7.84 -3.54 8.79
N GLY A 152 7.58 -2.52 9.63
CA GLY A 152 6.54 -1.53 9.39
C GLY A 152 5.17 -1.96 9.91
N GLU A 153 4.16 -1.21 9.55
CA GLU A 153 2.78 -1.39 9.99
C GLU A 153 1.82 -1.29 8.80
N LEU A 154 0.91 -2.25 8.66
CA LEU A 154 -0.18 -2.16 7.68
C LEU A 154 -1.20 -1.14 8.18
N LYS A 155 -1.28 0.01 7.48
CA LYS A 155 -2.09 1.18 7.86
C LYS A 155 -3.40 1.28 7.10
N GLY A 156 -3.58 0.50 6.04
CA GLY A 156 -4.85 0.53 5.30
C GLY A 156 -4.86 -0.32 4.04
N ILE A 157 -6.06 -0.48 3.52
CA ILE A 157 -6.34 -1.16 2.25
C ILE A 157 -7.12 -0.19 1.38
N ILE A 158 -6.72 -0.05 0.11
CA ILE A 158 -7.52 0.65 -0.90
C ILE A 158 -8.05 -0.36 -1.91
N TRP A 159 -9.35 -0.22 -2.24
CA TRP A 159 -10.10 -1.18 -3.04
C TRP A 159 -10.78 -0.54 -4.24
N HIS A 160 -10.51 -1.05 -5.45
CA HIS A 160 -11.22 -0.64 -6.66
C HIS A 160 -11.62 -1.88 -7.47
N GLN A 161 -12.90 -2.21 -7.40
CA GLN A 161 -13.44 -3.41 -8.06
C GLN A 161 -14.98 -3.29 -8.12
N GLY A 162 -15.61 -4.03 -9.02
CA GLY A 162 -17.05 -4.11 -9.16
C GLY A 162 -17.47 -4.35 -10.60
N GLU A 163 -16.64 -4.01 -11.59
CA GLU A 163 -16.95 -4.16 -13.01
C GLU A 163 -17.24 -5.62 -13.38
N ALA A 164 -16.46 -6.56 -12.83
CA ALA A 164 -16.66 -7.99 -13.07
C ALA A 164 -17.92 -8.57 -12.40
N ASP A 165 -18.51 -7.85 -11.45
CA ASP A 165 -19.72 -8.25 -10.70
C ASP A 165 -20.94 -7.42 -11.08
N SER A 166 -20.81 -6.50 -12.05
CA SER A 166 -21.92 -5.69 -12.61
C SER A 166 -22.77 -6.54 -13.56
N ASN A 167 -23.39 -7.55 -13.01
CA ASN A 167 -24.21 -8.56 -13.68
C ASN A 167 -25.24 -9.10 -12.68
N GLU A 168 -25.71 -10.33 -12.85
CA GLU A 168 -26.66 -11.01 -11.95
C GLU A 168 -26.15 -11.15 -10.50
N PHE A 169 -24.88 -10.91 -10.24
CA PHE A 169 -24.31 -10.94 -8.89
C PHE A 169 -24.39 -9.58 -8.17
N ALA A 170 -24.73 -8.49 -8.85
CA ALA A 170 -24.76 -7.14 -8.26
C ALA A 170 -25.59 -7.07 -6.95
N PRO A 171 -26.76 -7.73 -6.83
CA PRO A 171 -27.53 -7.72 -5.58
C PRO A 171 -26.83 -8.33 -4.36
N GLN A 172 -25.82 -9.19 -4.56
CA GLN A 172 -25.07 -9.84 -3.49
C GLN A 172 -23.77 -9.08 -3.14
N TYR A 173 -23.44 -8.04 -3.90
CA TYR A 173 -22.15 -7.35 -3.78
C TYR A 173 -21.96 -6.67 -2.42
N GLU A 174 -23.02 -6.09 -1.86
CA GLU A 174 -22.96 -5.41 -0.55
C GLU A 174 -22.51 -6.35 0.57
N ASP A 175 -23.13 -7.53 0.67
CA ASP A 175 -22.75 -8.53 1.66
C ASP A 175 -21.34 -9.08 1.41
N ALA A 176 -21.00 -9.28 0.15
CA ALA A 176 -19.68 -9.77 -0.23
C ALA A 176 -18.56 -8.75 0.08
N LEU A 177 -18.83 -7.44 -0.08
CA LEU A 177 -17.86 -6.38 0.23
C LEU A 177 -17.67 -6.23 1.74
N ALA A 178 -18.74 -6.27 2.53
CA ALA A 178 -18.64 -6.25 3.98
C ALA A 178 -17.85 -7.46 4.52
N ASP A 179 -18.18 -8.68 4.05
CA ASP A 179 -17.46 -9.91 4.40
C ASP A 179 -15.97 -9.85 3.99
N LEU A 180 -15.64 -9.24 2.84
CA LEU A 180 -14.26 -9.03 2.40
C LEU A 180 -13.48 -8.18 3.41
N VAL A 181 -14.04 -7.05 3.86
CA VAL A 181 -13.37 -6.17 4.84
C VAL A 181 -13.14 -6.91 6.16
N GLU A 182 -14.16 -7.59 6.67
CA GLU A 182 -14.06 -8.36 7.93
C GLU A 182 -13.02 -9.47 7.85
N ARG A 183 -12.92 -10.15 6.69
CA ARG A 183 -11.90 -11.18 6.46
C ARG A 183 -10.49 -10.61 6.44
N PHE A 184 -10.26 -9.48 5.77
CA PHE A 184 -8.96 -8.80 5.80
C PHE A 184 -8.56 -8.43 7.23
N ARG A 185 -9.47 -7.82 8.00
CA ARG A 185 -9.23 -7.44 9.39
C ARG A 185 -8.90 -8.62 10.29
N ARG A 186 -9.62 -9.71 10.12
CA ARG A 186 -9.37 -10.96 10.85
C ARG A 186 -7.99 -11.54 10.52
N ASP A 187 -7.66 -11.64 9.22
CA ASP A 187 -6.44 -12.31 8.78
C ASP A 187 -5.20 -11.45 9.09
N PHE A 188 -5.32 -10.12 9.07
CA PHE A 188 -4.28 -9.19 9.52
C PHE A 188 -4.32 -8.90 11.04
N GLN A 189 -5.25 -9.46 11.78
CA GLN A 189 -5.43 -9.27 13.23
C GLN A 189 -5.54 -7.80 13.64
N ASN A 190 -6.17 -6.98 12.79
CA ASN A 190 -6.41 -5.57 13.02
C ASN A 190 -7.90 -5.25 12.75
N PRO A 191 -8.76 -5.25 13.80
CA PRO A 191 -10.20 -5.03 13.64
C PRO A 191 -10.57 -3.63 13.12
N ASP A 192 -9.69 -2.66 13.32
CA ASP A 192 -9.90 -1.25 12.96
C ASP A 192 -9.10 -0.86 11.71
N LEU A 193 -8.52 -1.83 10.97
CA LEU A 193 -7.73 -1.54 9.77
C LEU A 193 -8.55 -0.70 8.78
N PRO A 194 -8.09 0.52 8.45
CA PRO A 194 -8.74 1.38 7.48
C PRO A 194 -8.94 0.70 6.13
N PHE A 195 -10.15 0.81 5.58
CA PHE A 195 -10.47 0.29 4.26
C PHE A 195 -11.21 1.34 3.46
N VAL A 196 -10.67 1.72 2.31
CA VAL A 196 -11.26 2.74 1.44
C VAL A 196 -11.59 2.14 0.09
N ALA A 197 -12.86 2.23 -0.31
CA ALA A 197 -13.35 1.77 -1.60
C ALA A 197 -13.58 2.92 -2.59
N ALA A 198 -13.44 2.65 -3.88
CA ALA A 198 -13.90 3.51 -4.96
C ALA A 198 -15.16 2.93 -5.61
N PRO A 199 -16.15 3.77 -5.95
CA PRO A 199 -17.23 3.37 -6.83
C PRO A 199 -16.73 3.26 -8.27
N LEU A 200 -17.50 2.59 -9.11
CA LEU A 200 -17.30 2.54 -10.55
C LEU A 200 -17.60 3.91 -11.16
N ALA A 201 -16.78 4.35 -12.10
CA ALA A 201 -16.92 5.67 -12.72
C ALA A 201 -18.19 5.76 -13.58
N ASP A 202 -18.72 6.98 -13.70
CA ASP A 202 -20.00 7.28 -14.38
C ASP A 202 -20.05 6.76 -15.82
N PHE A 203 -18.94 6.84 -16.54
CA PHE A 203 -18.86 6.33 -17.91
C PHE A 203 -19.12 4.82 -18.01
N PHE A 204 -18.67 4.04 -17.01
CA PHE A 204 -18.92 2.61 -16.96
C PHE A 204 -20.36 2.31 -16.54
N VAL A 205 -20.90 3.05 -15.57
CA VAL A 205 -22.29 2.93 -15.11
C VAL A 205 -23.27 3.26 -16.25
N ALA A 206 -22.97 4.29 -17.05
CA ALA A 206 -23.81 4.69 -18.18
C ALA A 206 -23.95 3.56 -19.24
N GLY A 207 -22.90 2.74 -19.39
CA GLY A 207 -22.90 1.59 -20.30
C GLY A 207 -23.39 0.26 -19.68
N ASN A 208 -23.54 0.21 -18.36
CA ASN A 208 -23.91 -1.01 -17.62
C ASN A 208 -24.84 -0.69 -16.44
N PRO A 209 -26.16 -0.80 -16.57
CA PRO A 209 -27.11 -0.48 -15.52
C PRO A 209 -26.91 -1.26 -14.21
N ALA A 210 -26.43 -2.50 -14.25
CA ALA A 210 -26.12 -3.29 -13.03
C ALA A 210 -24.98 -2.68 -12.21
N ALA A 211 -24.13 -1.85 -12.81
CA ALA A 211 -23.09 -1.11 -12.10
C ALA A 211 -23.62 -0.10 -11.10
N ALA A 212 -24.84 0.41 -11.31
CA ALA A 212 -25.50 1.29 -10.35
C ALA A 212 -25.79 0.59 -9.02
N GLU A 213 -26.12 -0.70 -9.03
CA GLU A 213 -26.30 -1.51 -7.82
C GLU A 213 -24.98 -1.69 -7.07
N ILE A 214 -23.89 -1.94 -7.81
CA ILE A 214 -22.53 -2.01 -7.24
C ILE A 214 -22.17 -0.70 -6.55
N ASN A 215 -22.41 0.44 -7.21
CA ASN A 215 -22.14 1.75 -6.63
C ASN A 215 -23.01 2.04 -5.39
N ALA A 216 -24.28 1.68 -5.43
CA ALA A 216 -25.18 1.80 -4.28
C ALA A 216 -24.71 0.93 -3.09
N ALA A 217 -24.29 -0.30 -3.36
CA ALA A 217 -23.72 -1.20 -2.37
C ALA A 217 -22.40 -0.65 -1.77
N THR A 218 -21.51 -0.15 -2.64
CA THR A 218 -20.25 0.47 -2.21
C THR A 218 -20.51 1.70 -1.34
N ALA A 219 -21.45 2.56 -1.71
CA ALA A 219 -21.77 3.78 -0.97
C ALA A 219 -22.28 3.52 0.47
N ARG A 220 -22.95 2.38 0.68
CA ARG A 220 -23.43 1.97 2.02
C ARG A 220 -22.38 1.32 2.91
N LEU A 221 -21.19 1.04 2.39
CA LEU A 221 -20.14 0.38 3.17
C LEU A 221 -19.83 1.09 4.51
N PRO A 222 -19.67 2.43 4.58
CA PRO A 222 -19.38 3.11 5.85
C PRO A 222 -20.50 3.06 6.89
N GLU A 223 -21.74 2.86 6.46
CA GLU A 223 -22.89 2.70 7.35
C GLU A 223 -22.92 1.32 7.99
N ARG A 224 -22.31 0.34 7.33
CA ARG A 224 -22.34 -1.08 7.70
C ARG A 224 -21.09 -1.53 8.44
N VAL A 225 -19.93 -1.01 8.03
CA VAL A 225 -18.61 -1.43 8.55
C VAL A 225 -17.85 -0.19 9.03
N PRO A 226 -17.55 -0.06 10.34
CA PRO A 226 -16.79 1.08 10.85
C PRO A 226 -15.36 1.13 10.26
N HIS A 227 -14.67 2.26 10.41
CA HIS A 227 -13.34 2.50 9.84
C HIS A 227 -13.23 2.21 8.33
N THR A 228 -14.31 2.49 7.59
CA THR A 228 -14.33 2.46 6.12
C THR A 228 -14.71 3.82 5.56
N ALA A 229 -14.32 4.08 4.33
CA ALA A 229 -14.72 5.26 3.58
C ALA A 229 -14.90 4.92 2.10
N VAL A 230 -15.63 5.76 1.40
CA VAL A 230 -15.82 5.67 -0.04
C VAL A 230 -15.43 7.00 -0.67
N ILE A 231 -14.56 6.96 -1.67
CA ILE A 231 -14.16 8.15 -2.41
C ILE A 231 -15.19 8.50 -3.51
N SER A 232 -15.08 9.70 -4.08
CA SER A 232 -15.82 10.04 -5.29
C SER A 232 -15.07 9.56 -6.54
N ALA A 233 -15.82 9.06 -7.53
CA ALA A 233 -15.32 8.84 -8.90
C ALA A 233 -15.92 9.86 -9.90
N GLU A 234 -16.50 10.95 -9.41
CA GLU A 234 -17.03 12.03 -10.24
C GLU A 234 -15.94 12.72 -11.05
N GLY A 235 -16.22 12.99 -12.32
CA GLY A 235 -15.32 13.68 -13.23
C GLY A 235 -14.22 12.79 -13.86
N MET A 236 -14.27 11.49 -13.61
CA MET A 236 -13.29 10.55 -14.22
C MET A 236 -13.61 10.31 -15.69
N THR A 237 -12.57 10.20 -16.49
CA THR A 237 -12.60 9.97 -17.93
C THR A 237 -12.05 8.59 -18.30
N PRO A 238 -12.65 7.94 -19.33
CA PRO A 238 -12.22 6.60 -19.75
C PRO A 238 -11.09 6.62 -20.77
N LYS A 239 -10.44 5.50 -20.91
CA LYS A 239 -9.75 5.12 -22.13
C LYS A 239 -10.75 4.81 -23.26
N ALA A 240 -10.24 4.56 -24.47
CA ALA A 240 -11.07 4.26 -25.64
C ALA A 240 -12.00 3.03 -25.49
N ASP A 241 -11.73 2.17 -24.53
CA ASP A 241 -12.53 0.97 -24.25
C ASP A 241 -13.78 1.24 -23.39
N ASN A 242 -13.93 2.46 -22.83
CA ASN A 242 -15.01 2.86 -21.93
C ASN A 242 -15.16 1.96 -20.67
N VAL A 243 -14.08 1.28 -20.28
CA VAL A 243 -14.01 0.42 -19.08
C VAL A 243 -12.94 0.90 -18.12
N HIS A 244 -11.79 1.26 -18.67
CA HIS A 244 -10.63 1.61 -17.85
C HIS A 244 -10.47 3.13 -17.76
N LEU A 245 -10.03 3.56 -16.57
CA LEU A 245 -9.63 4.94 -16.32
C LEU A 245 -8.45 5.33 -17.22
N ASP A 246 -8.48 6.54 -17.75
CA ASP A 246 -7.29 7.11 -18.36
C ASP A 246 -6.23 7.46 -17.28
N THR A 247 -5.03 7.85 -17.71
CA THR A 247 -3.91 8.10 -16.82
C THR A 247 -4.18 9.24 -15.83
N ALA A 248 -4.83 10.32 -16.27
CA ALA A 248 -5.15 11.45 -15.42
C ALA A 248 -6.16 11.07 -14.33
N SER A 249 -7.20 10.35 -14.71
CA SER A 249 -8.23 9.85 -13.80
C SER A 249 -7.68 8.84 -12.80
N ALA A 250 -6.81 7.92 -13.23
CA ALA A 250 -6.16 6.96 -12.34
C ALA A 250 -5.34 7.69 -11.26
N ARG A 251 -4.58 8.71 -11.64
CA ARG A 251 -3.80 9.53 -10.68
C ARG A 251 -4.71 10.31 -9.73
N GLU A 252 -5.83 10.86 -10.22
CA GLU A 252 -6.78 11.59 -9.37
C GLU A 252 -7.45 10.67 -8.34
N ILE A 253 -7.90 9.50 -8.75
CA ILE A 253 -8.41 8.45 -7.84
C ILE A 253 -7.37 8.13 -6.75
N GLY A 254 -6.09 8.06 -7.11
CA GLY A 254 -5.00 7.86 -6.14
C GLY A 254 -4.93 8.95 -5.08
N ARG A 255 -5.04 10.23 -5.47
CA ARG A 255 -5.08 11.36 -4.52
C ARG A 255 -6.28 11.29 -3.59
N ARG A 256 -7.47 11.00 -4.14
CA ARG A 256 -8.70 10.86 -3.33
C ARG A 256 -8.63 9.73 -2.32
N TYR A 257 -7.98 8.62 -2.67
CA TYR A 257 -7.69 7.55 -1.71
C TYR A 257 -6.80 8.03 -0.56
N ALA A 258 -5.77 8.82 -0.84
CA ALA A 258 -4.88 9.34 0.20
C ALA A 258 -5.65 10.28 1.16
N GLU A 259 -6.45 11.19 0.64
CA GLU A 259 -7.31 12.07 1.44
C GLU A 259 -8.25 11.27 2.36
N ALA A 260 -8.88 10.22 1.83
CA ALA A 260 -9.79 9.38 2.60
C ALA A 260 -9.09 8.56 3.69
N ILE A 261 -7.91 8.00 3.41
CA ILE A 261 -7.11 7.29 4.41
C ILE A 261 -6.68 8.25 5.53
N LEU A 262 -6.17 9.44 5.19
CA LEU A 262 -5.77 10.45 6.17
C LEU A 262 -6.94 10.86 7.08
N ALA A 263 -8.12 11.06 6.50
CA ALA A 263 -9.33 11.38 7.26
C ALA A 263 -9.81 10.25 8.20
N LEU A 264 -9.52 8.99 7.88
CA LEU A 264 -9.81 7.86 8.77
C LEU A 264 -8.79 7.74 9.92
N GLU A 265 -7.53 8.12 9.69
CA GLU A 265 -6.48 8.08 10.71
C GLU A 265 -6.63 9.18 11.78
N GLU A 266 -7.40 10.25 11.50
CA GLU A 266 -7.68 11.35 12.44
C GLU A 266 -8.84 11.06 13.40
N LYS A 267 -9.59 9.99 13.18
CA LYS A 267 -10.76 9.59 13.98
C LYS A 267 -10.41 8.58 15.06
#